data_f87cca41e927f3c9300dff575aeb7a8c
#
_entry.id   f87cca41e927f3c9300dff575aeb7a8c
#
_cell.length_a   1.000
_cell.length_b   1.000
_cell.length_c   1.000
_cell.angle_alpha   90.00
_cell.angle_beta   90.00
_cell.angle_gamma   90.00
#
_symmetry.space_group_name_H-M   'P 1'
#
loop_
_entity.id
_entity.type
_entity.pdbx_description
1 polymer ?
#
loop_
_entity_poly.entity_id
_entity_poly.type
_entity_poly.pdbx_seq_one_letter_code
_entity_poly.pdbx_strand_id
1 'polypeptide(L)'
;MSAESARSVSRAKGVDRVRALQRVLYRCAKQDRDRRFHALYDKVARSDVLWRAWGEVRANRGAPGVDGITIGDVVGSGVSEFLEELAARLRSGTYRPKPLRRVYIPKPGRPGQLRPLGIPCVADRVVMAAAKIVLEPIFEADFLPTSYGFRPGLSAHHALETIRQTVTWRGKQWALDADIRSCFDEIDSHALVVQIERRVCDRRMLKLLRGWLRAGVFEGRDRVRDRSGHPARLANTRFG
;
A
#
# COMPACT_ATOMS: atom_id res chain seq x y z
N MET A 1 23.32 3.56 31.32
CA MET A 1 22.65 4.36 30.26
C MET A 1 23.16 3.79 28.94
N SER A 2 22.31 3.01 28.25
CA SER A 2 22.72 2.19 27.09
C SER A 2 22.76 3.03 25.81
N ALA A 3 23.64 2.64 24.87
CA ALA A 3 23.85 3.28 23.57
C ALA A 3 22.58 3.41 22.69
N GLU A 4 21.54 2.70 23.04
CA GLU A 4 20.21 2.76 22.40
C GLU A 4 19.45 4.04 22.71
N SER A 5 19.62 4.60 23.93
CA SER A 5 19.00 5.86 24.35
C SER A 5 19.64 7.06 23.61
N ALA A 6 20.94 7.00 23.31
CA ALA A 6 21.64 8.05 22.56
C ALA A 6 21.25 8.10 21.07
N ARG A 7 20.89 6.95 20.46
CA ARG A 7 20.43 6.89 19.05
C ARG A 7 19.00 7.42 18.86
N SER A 8 18.14 7.34 19.88
CA SER A 8 16.77 7.88 19.81
C SER A 8 16.73 9.42 19.88
N VAL A 9 17.67 10.05 20.61
CA VAL A 9 17.72 11.51 20.79
C VAL A 9 18.32 12.23 19.57
N SER A 10 19.20 11.57 18.80
CA SER A 10 19.76 12.12 17.54
C SER A 10 18.73 12.20 16.39
N ARG A 11 17.58 11.55 16.52
CA ARG A 11 16.53 11.50 15.49
C ARG A 11 15.67 12.79 15.41
N ALA A 12 15.78 13.69 16.35
CA ALA A 12 14.86 14.84 16.50
C ALA A 12 15.27 16.11 15.72
N LYS A 13 16.42 16.18 15.05
CA LYS A 13 16.90 17.37 14.31
C LYS A 13 17.34 17.13 12.87
N GLY A 14 17.19 15.92 12.31
CA GLY A 14 17.50 15.65 10.90
C GLY A 14 16.28 15.87 10.02
N VAL A 15 16.48 16.48 8.85
CA VAL A 15 15.44 16.55 7.80
C VAL A 15 14.92 15.14 7.55
N ASP A 16 13.61 14.92 7.72
CA ASP A 16 12.97 13.64 7.41
C ASP A 16 13.13 13.36 5.90
N ARG A 17 14.14 12.54 5.58
CA ARG A 17 14.54 12.23 4.21
C ARG A 17 13.42 11.57 3.40
N VAL A 18 12.56 10.80 4.05
CA VAL A 18 11.41 10.16 3.40
C VAL A 18 10.36 11.21 3.06
N ARG A 19 10.02 12.11 3.99
CA ARG A 19 9.11 13.23 3.70
C ARG A 19 9.69 14.21 2.67
N ALA A 20 11.00 14.42 2.66
CA ALA A 20 11.65 15.23 1.62
C ALA A 20 11.49 14.58 0.25
N LEU A 21 11.72 13.27 0.13
CA LEU A 21 11.49 12.50 -1.09
C LEU A 21 10.03 12.62 -1.55
N GLN A 22 9.07 12.40 -0.66
CA GLN A 22 7.63 12.48 -0.97
C GLN A 22 7.24 13.88 -1.48
N ARG A 23 7.74 14.94 -0.84
CA ARG A 23 7.50 16.32 -1.30
C ARG A 23 8.05 16.59 -2.69
N VAL A 24 9.25 16.08 -2.99
CA VAL A 24 9.85 16.23 -4.33
C VAL A 24 9.02 15.49 -5.37
N LEU A 25 8.64 14.24 -5.11
CA LEU A 25 7.81 13.44 -6.02
C LEU A 25 6.44 14.12 -6.28
N TYR A 26 5.77 14.56 -5.21
CA TYR A 26 4.49 15.27 -5.32
C TYR A 26 4.62 16.56 -6.14
N ARG A 27 5.63 17.37 -5.83
CA ARG A 27 5.86 18.65 -6.55
C ARG A 27 6.11 18.41 -8.03
N CYS A 28 6.99 17.48 -8.36
CA CYS A 28 7.27 17.12 -9.75
C CYS A 28 6.02 16.61 -10.49
N ALA A 29 5.22 15.79 -9.81
CA ALA A 29 3.98 15.28 -10.40
C ALA A 29 2.93 16.37 -10.59
N LYS A 30 2.84 17.31 -9.64
CA LYS A 30 1.87 18.42 -9.67
C LYS A 30 2.20 19.50 -10.70
N GLN A 31 3.50 19.76 -10.90
CA GLN A 31 3.99 20.74 -11.88
C GLN A 31 3.81 20.29 -13.33
N ASP A 32 3.92 18.99 -13.55
CA ASP A 32 3.81 18.38 -14.88
C ASP A 32 2.94 17.12 -14.80
N ARG A 33 1.71 17.24 -15.30
CA ARG A 33 0.73 16.15 -15.27
C ARG A 33 1.03 15.04 -16.27
N ASP A 34 1.85 15.31 -17.28
CA ASP A 34 2.25 14.31 -18.28
C ASP A 34 3.59 13.67 -17.93
N ARG A 35 4.24 14.14 -16.86
CA ARG A 35 5.51 13.61 -16.39
C ARG A 35 5.39 12.13 -16.03
N ARG A 36 6.28 11.32 -16.63
CA ARG A 36 6.46 9.91 -16.34
C ARG A 36 7.74 9.69 -15.54
N PHE A 37 7.63 8.88 -14.51
CA PHE A 37 8.72 8.62 -13.55
C PHE A 37 9.42 7.31 -13.88
N HIS A 38 10.74 7.35 -14.09
CA HIS A 38 11.57 6.23 -14.52
C HIS A 38 12.55 5.70 -13.45
N ALA A 39 12.70 6.40 -12.33
CA ALA A 39 13.63 6.03 -11.25
C ALA A 39 12.89 6.02 -9.91
N LEU A 40 12.06 5.00 -9.68
CA LEU A 40 11.25 4.83 -8.47
C LEU A 40 11.62 3.59 -7.67
N TYR A 41 11.98 2.51 -8.36
CA TYR A 41 12.27 1.23 -7.73
C TYR A 41 13.49 1.29 -6.79
N ASP A 42 14.52 2.03 -7.15
CA ASP A 42 15.69 2.28 -6.31
C ASP A 42 15.33 2.92 -4.97
N LYS A 43 14.28 3.74 -4.97
CA LYS A 43 13.79 4.42 -3.76
C LYS A 43 13.06 3.49 -2.81
N VAL A 44 12.41 2.44 -3.33
CA VAL A 44 11.79 1.39 -2.50
C VAL A 44 12.84 0.63 -1.70
N ALA A 45 14.02 0.38 -2.28
CA ALA A 45 15.12 -0.34 -1.64
C ALA A 45 16.00 0.53 -0.72
N ARG A 46 15.66 1.80 -0.50
CA ARG A 46 16.38 2.70 0.44
C ARG A 46 16.12 2.28 1.88
N SER A 47 17.15 2.28 2.67
CA SER A 47 17.08 1.91 4.09
C SER A 47 16.09 2.78 4.87
N ASP A 48 16.10 4.11 4.68
CA ASP A 48 15.20 5.03 5.38
C ASP A 48 13.72 4.81 5.01
N VAL A 49 13.44 4.43 3.76
CA VAL A 49 12.10 4.09 3.27
C VAL A 49 11.63 2.75 3.87
N LEU A 50 12.49 1.73 3.87
CA LEU A 50 12.18 0.42 4.46
C LEU A 50 11.96 0.51 5.97
N TRP A 51 12.75 1.29 6.70
CA TRP A 51 12.53 1.55 8.11
C TRP A 51 11.19 2.26 8.39
N ARG A 52 10.82 3.23 7.57
CA ARG A 52 9.51 3.89 7.67
C ARG A 52 8.38 2.89 7.41
N ALA A 53 8.49 2.09 6.34
CA ALA A 53 7.53 1.05 5.99
C ALA A 53 7.39 -0.01 7.09
N TRP A 54 8.51 -0.43 7.70
CA TRP A 54 8.49 -1.33 8.84
C TRP A 54 7.73 -0.74 10.04
N GLY A 55 7.94 0.53 10.34
CA GLY A 55 7.21 1.23 11.41
C GLY A 55 5.69 1.17 11.21
N GLU A 56 5.21 1.40 9.99
CA GLU A 56 3.79 1.31 9.63
C GLU A 56 3.27 -0.14 9.75
N VAL A 57 4.01 -1.13 9.22
CA VAL A 57 3.64 -2.54 9.30
C VAL A 57 3.59 -3.04 10.74
N ARG A 58 4.57 -2.65 11.56
CA ARG A 58 4.61 -3.00 12.99
C ARG A 58 3.43 -2.40 13.76
N ALA A 59 3.08 -1.14 13.48
CA ALA A 59 1.95 -0.47 14.15
C ALA A 59 0.61 -1.17 13.87
N ASN A 60 0.42 -1.71 12.67
CA ASN A 60 -0.81 -2.39 12.26
C ASN A 60 -1.00 -3.80 12.87
N ARG A 61 0.00 -4.38 13.53
CA ARG A 61 -0.08 -5.66 14.27
C ARG A 61 -0.76 -6.80 13.50
N GLY A 62 -0.61 -6.84 12.19
CA GLY A 62 -1.32 -7.79 11.34
C GLY A 62 -0.84 -9.24 11.51
N ALA A 63 -1.73 -10.20 11.28
CA ALA A 63 -1.47 -11.65 11.34
C ALA A 63 -0.39 -12.10 10.34
N PRO A 64 0.30 -13.25 10.54
CA PRO A 64 1.30 -13.78 9.61
C PRO A 64 0.69 -14.18 8.26
N GLY A 65 1.50 -14.15 7.21
CA GLY A 65 1.15 -14.64 5.86
C GLY A 65 1.22 -16.17 5.74
N VAL A 66 1.44 -16.65 4.50
CA VAL A 66 1.59 -18.08 4.21
C VAL A 66 2.86 -18.70 4.77
N ASP A 67 3.87 -17.89 5.08
CA ASP A 67 5.14 -18.33 5.67
C ASP A 67 5.09 -18.51 7.18
N GLY A 68 3.98 -18.13 7.82
CA GLY A 68 3.82 -18.21 9.27
C GLY A 68 4.64 -17.19 10.07
N ILE A 69 5.50 -16.39 9.42
CA ILE A 69 6.37 -15.43 10.10
C ILE A 69 5.54 -14.29 10.66
N THR A 70 5.63 -14.07 11.97
CA THR A 70 4.97 -12.98 12.69
C THR A 70 5.86 -11.74 12.78
N ILE A 71 5.25 -10.62 13.15
CA ILE A 71 6.00 -9.39 13.49
C ILE A 71 6.92 -9.64 14.71
N GLY A 72 6.47 -10.47 15.67
CA GLY A 72 7.26 -10.85 16.84
C GLY A 72 8.52 -11.62 16.46
N ASP A 73 8.43 -12.56 15.53
CA ASP A 73 9.58 -13.33 15.04
C ASP A 73 10.63 -12.41 14.39
N VAL A 74 10.19 -11.44 13.57
CA VAL A 74 11.11 -10.46 12.96
C VAL A 74 11.77 -9.59 14.02
N VAL A 75 11.04 -9.20 15.07
CA VAL A 75 11.64 -8.42 16.18
C VAL A 75 12.63 -9.26 16.96
N GLY A 76 12.34 -10.53 17.20
CA GLY A 76 13.22 -11.47 17.93
C GLY A 76 14.47 -11.84 17.15
N SER A 77 14.40 -11.95 15.82
CA SER A 77 15.55 -12.30 14.96
C SER A 77 16.42 -11.11 14.54
N GLY A 78 16.00 -9.88 14.80
CA GLY A 78 16.74 -8.68 14.42
C GLY A 78 16.10 -7.95 13.22
N VAL A 79 15.56 -6.75 13.50
CA VAL A 79 14.88 -5.94 12.46
C VAL A 79 15.86 -5.36 11.45
N SER A 80 17.09 -5.01 11.89
CA SER A 80 18.11 -4.42 11.00
C SER A 80 18.50 -5.42 9.92
N GLU A 81 18.85 -6.62 10.33
CA GLU A 81 19.26 -7.73 9.48
C GLU A 81 18.16 -8.10 8.50
N PHE A 82 16.92 -8.20 8.98
CA PHE A 82 15.74 -8.45 8.14
C PHE A 82 15.56 -7.39 7.05
N LEU A 83 15.68 -6.10 7.39
CA LEU A 83 15.52 -5.01 6.43
C LEU A 83 16.70 -4.92 5.46
N GLU A 84 17.91 -5.21 5.92
CA GLU A 84 19.13 -5.25 5.08
C GLU A 84 19.04 -6.39 4.06
N GLU A 85 18.63 -7.60 4.49
CA GLU A 85 18.37 -8.72 3.58
C GLU A 85 17.31 -8.36 2.55
N LEU A 86 16.19 -7.78 2.99
CA LEU A 86 15.11 -7.37 2.10
C LEU A 86 15.58 -6.33 1.08
N ALA A 87 16.37 -5.35 1.52
CA ALA A 87 16.99 -4.36 0.63
C ALA A 87 17.94 -5.02 -0.38
N ALA A 88 18.76 -5.98 0.04
CA ALA A 88 19.67 -6.72 -0.83
C ALA A 88 18.89 -7.50 -1.90
N ARG A 89 17.82 -8.21 -1.52
CA ARG A 89 16.93 -8.94 -2.45
C ARG A 89 16.23 -7.99 -3.44
N LEU A 90 15.83 -6.80 -3.01
CA LEU A 90 15.27 -5.80 -3.89
C LEU A 90 16.33 -5.30 -4.88
N ARG A 91 17.53 -4.92 -4.43
CA ARG A 91 18.61 -4.39 -5.30
C ARG A 91 19.05 -5.42 -6.34
N SER A 92 19.25 -6.67 -5.93
CA SER A 92 19.63 -7.77 -6.82
C SER A 92 18.52 -8.21 -7.77
N GLY A 93 17.26 -7.79 -7.52
CA GLY A 93 16.11 -8.21 -8.31
C GLY A 93 15.66 -9.65 -8.06
N THR A 94 16.11 -10.26 -6.95
CA THR A 94 15.74 -11.62 -6.52
C THR A 94 14.47 -11.66 -5.67
N TYR A 95 13.99 -10.51 -5.20
CA TYR A 95 12.72 -10.44 -4.48
C TYR A 95 11.57 -10.98 -5.34
N ARG A 96 10.76 -11.85 -4.76
CA ARG A 96 9.54 -12.39 -5.36
C ARG A 96 8.42 -12.32 -4.32
N PRO A 97 7.25 -11.74 -4.66
CA PRO A 97 6.07 -11.78 -3.80
C PRO A 97 5.62 -13.21 -3.53
N LYS A 98 5.23 -13.46 -2.28
CA LYS A 98 4.58 -14.72 -1.90
C LYS A 98 3.06 -14.62 -2.11
N PRO A 99 2.36 -15.76 -2.24
CA PRO A 99 0.90 -15.77 -2.28
C PRO A 99 0.29 -15.19 -0.99
N LEU A 100 -0.92 -14.66 -1.10
CA LEU A 100 -1.68 -14.18 0.06
C LEU A 100 -2.30 -15.37 0.81
N ARG A 101 -2.27 -15.35 2.13
CA ARG A 101 -3.02 -16.30 2.96
C ARG A 101 -4.48 -15.87 3.03
N ARG A 102 -5.40 -16.73 2.59
CA ARG A 102 -6.85 -16.49 2.65
C ARG A 102 -7.36 -16.72 4.08
N VAL A 103 -8.13 -15.75 4.57
CA VAL A 103 -8.89 -15.86 5.83
C VAL A 103 -10.28 -15.29 5.59
N TYR A 104 -11.28 -15.94 6.16
CA TYR A 104 -12.66 -15.47 6.10
C TYR A 104 -13.03 -14.76 7.40
N ILE A 105 -13.54 -13.55 7.29
CA ILE A 105 -13.97 -12.76 8.46
C ILE A 105 -15.46 -12.41 8.34
N PRO A 106 -16.22 -12.38 9.46
CA PRO A 106 -17.64 -12.00 9.45
C PRO A 106 -17.84 -10.60 8.88
N LYS A 107 -18.90 -10.43 8.09
CA LYS A 107 -19.31 -9.09 7.64
C LYS A 107 -20.02 -8.36 8.78
N PRO A 108 -19.62 -7.13 9.14
CA PRO A 108 -20.35 -6.34 10.11
C PRO A 108 -21.81 -6.14 9.69
N GLY A 109 -22.76 -6.32 10.62
CA GLY A 109 -24.18 -6.12 10.37
C GLY A 109 -24.88 -7.16 9.49
N ARG A 110 -24.19 -8.26 9.11
CA ARG A 110 -24.75 -9.34 8.28
C ARG A 110 -24.39 -10.71 8.86
N PRO A 111 -25.12 -11.22 9.86
CA PRO A 111 -24.85 -12.53 10.46
C PRO A 111 -24.81 -13.66 9.41
N GLY A 112 -23.88 -14.58 9.56
CA GLY A 112 -23.70 -15.71 8.64
C GLY A 112 -22.98 -15.40 7.31
N GLN A 113 -22.75 -14.11 6.98
CA GLN A 113 -21.97 -13.76 5.79
C GLN A 113 -20.50 -13.54 6.13
N LEU A 114 -19.62 -14.17 5.34
CA LEU A 114 -18.18 -14.03 5.43
C LEU A 114 -17.65 -13.15 4.28
N ARG A 115 -16.57 -12.43 4.54
CA ARG A 115 -15.78 -11.78 3.49
C ARG A 115 -14.38 -12.39 3.44
N PRO A 116 -13.86 -12.68 2.26
CA PRO A 116 -12.50 -13.15 2.12
C PRO A 116 -11.51 -12.00 2.39
N LEU A 117 -10.44 -12.30 3.11
CA LEU A 117 -9.32 -11.40 3.35
C LEU A 117 -8.03 -12.08 2.90
N GLY A 118 -7.23 -11.40 2.09
CA GLY A 118 -5.88 -11.85 1.72
C GLY A 118 -4.84 -11.24 2.64
N ILE A 119 -4.04 -12.06 3.33
CA ILE A 119 -2.99 -11.61 4.24
C ILE A 119 -1.63 -11.85 3.60
N PRO A 120 -0.88 -10.78 3.23
CA PRO A 120 0.48 -10.89 2.73
C PRO A 120 1.46 -11.27 3.83
N CYS A 121 2.60 -11.87 3.48
CA CYS A 121 3.72 -12.07 4.38
C CYS A 121 4.26 -10.75 4.94
N VAL A 122 4.92 -10.79 6.10
CA VAL A 122 5.48 -9.56 6.72
C VAL A 122 6.45 -8.85 5.78
N ALA A 123 7.34 -9.60 5.10
CA ALA A 123 8.27 -9.05 4.12
C ALA A 123 7.54 -8.35 2.96
N ASP A 124 6.47 -8.97 2.44
CA ASP A 124 5.69 -8.38 1.34
C ASP A 124 4.97 -7.11 1.79
N ARG A 125 4.41 -7.10 3.01
CA ARG A 125 3.80 -5.88 3.59
C ARG A 125 4.79 -4.72 3.68
N VAL A 126 6.02 -4.99 4.11
CA VAL A 126 7.07 -3.95 4.19
C VAL A 126 7.40 -3.42 2.79
N VAL A 127 7.56 -4.29 1.79
CA VAL A 127 7.84 -3.84 0.40
C VAL A 127 6.65 -3.10 -0.20
N MET A 128 5.41 -3.55 0.07
CA MET A 128 4.18 -2.86 -0.37
C MET A 128 4.06 -1.47 0.26
N ALA A 129 4.31 -1.35 1.58
CA ALA A 129 4.32 -0.06 2.27
C ALA A 129 5.44 0.86 1.74
N ALA A 130 6.63 0.33 1.49
CA ALA A 130 7.73 1.08 0.88
C ALA A 130 7.38 1.57 -0.54
N ALA A 131 6.74 0.73 -1.35
CA ALA A 131 6.26 1.12 -2.67
C ALA A 131 5.14 2.17 -2.58
N LYS A 132 4.21 2.05 -1.61
CA LYS A 132 3.19 3.05 -1.34
C LYS A 132 3.82 4.40 -1.00
N ILE A 133 4.80 4.44 -0.09
CA ILE A 133 5.53 5.67 0.29
C ILE A 133 6.09 6.41 -0.94
N VAL A 134 6.56 5.66 -1.94
CA VAL A 134 7.15 6.22 -3.16
C VAL A 134 6.10 6.60 -4.20
N LEU A 135 5.06 5.80 -4.39
CA LEU A 135 4.06 5.99 -5.45
C LEU A 135 2.95 6.97 -5.04
N GLU A 136 2.50 6.93 -3.80
CA GLU A 136 1.37 7.72 -3.30
C GLU A 136 1.50 9.23 -3.61
N PRO A 137 2.65 9.89 -3.42
CA PRO A 137 2.79 11.31 -3.73
C PRO A 137 2.57 11.64 -5.21
N ILE A 138 2.89 10.71 -6.10
CA ILE A 138 2.74 10.90 -7.55
C ILE A 138 1.26 10.90 -7.93
N PHE A 139 0.52 9.89 -7.45
CA PHE A 139 -0.91 9.76 -7.74
C PHE A 139 -1.76 10.75 -6.94
N GLU A 140 -1.34 11.11 -5.72
CA GLU A 140 -1.99 12.12 -4.89
C GLU A 140 -2.06 13.48 -5.62
N ALA A 141 -1.06 13.78 -6.45
CA ALA A 141 -1.04 15.01 -7.24
C ALA A 141 -2.17 15.06 -8.29
N ASP A 142 -2.70 13.92 -8.71
CA ASP A 142 -3.72 13.81 -9.76
C ASP A 142 -5.16 13.72 -9.20
N PHE A 143 -5.32 13.44 -7.91
CA PHE A 143 -6.65 13.33 -7.31
C PHE A 143 -7.41 14.66 -7.35
N LEU A 144 -8.71 14.54 -7.62
CA LEU A 144 -9.63 15.68 -7.57
C LEU A 144 -9.85 16.14 -6.12
N PRO A 145 -10.15 17.44 -5.90
CA PRO A 145 -10.46 17.96 -4.57
C PRO A 145 -11.67 17.30 -3.90
N THR A 146 -12.55 16.69 -4.69
CA THR A 146 -13.75 15.97 -4.22
C THR A 146 -13.50 14.51 -3.87
N SER A 147 -12.29 14.00 -4.02
CA SER A 147 -11.90 12.65 -3.61
C SER A 147 -11.36 12.68 -2.18
N TYR A 148 -11.98 11.94 -1.25
CA TYR A 148 -11.63 11.96 0.18
C TYR A 148 -11.11 10.62 0.70
N GLY A 149 -11.53 9.50 0.10
CA GLY A 149 -11.23 8.16 0.59
C GLY A 149 -9.77 7.79 0.44
N PHE A 150 -9.17 7.21 1.49
CA PHE A 150 -7.81 6.66 1.51
C PHE A 150 -6.69 7.65 1.15
N ARG A 151 -6.92 8.94 1.31
CA ARG A 151 -5.94 9.99 1.00
C ARG A 151 -5.28 10.55 2.28
N PRO A 152 -3.98 10.89 2.24
CA PRO A 152 -3.28 11.48 3.38
C PRO A 152 -3.94 12.79 3.84
N GLY A 153 -4.19 12.92 5.14
CA GLY A 153 -4.75 14.13 5.74
C GLY A 153 -6.22 14.39 5.44
N LEU A 154 -6.90 13.51 4.69
CA LEU A 154 -8.33 13.59 4.43
C LEU A 154 -9.10 12.51 5.20
N SER A 155 -10.37 12.78 5.49
CA SER A 155 -11.24 11.87 6.26
C SER A 155 -12.70 12.00 5.82
N ALA A 156 -13.53 11.09 6.30
CA ALA A 156 -14.98 11.15 6.10
C ALA A 156 -15.58 12.48 6.61
N HIS A 157 -15.03 13.06 7.68
CA HIS A 157 -15.49 14.36 8.19
C HIS A 157 -15.31 15.51 7.18
N HIS A 158 -14.21 15.51 6.42
CA HIS A 158 -14.00 16.49 5.35
C HIS A 158 -15.03 16.32 4.23
N ALA A 159 -15.37 15.07 3.88
CA ALA A 159 -16.41 14.80 2.88
C ALA A 159 -17.79 15.29 3.36
N LEU A 160 -18.16 14.97 4.60
CA LEU A 160 -19.42 15.42 5.21
C LEU A 160 -19.52 16.94 5.30
N GLU A 161 -18.41 17.61 5.67
CA GLU A 161 -18.37 19.08 5.71
C GLU A 161 -18.56 19.70 4.32
N THR A 162 -17.97 19.11 3.28
CA THR A 162 -18.19 19.58 1.91
C THR A 162 -19.63 19.38 1.46
N ILE A 163 -20.27 18.27 1.83
CA ILE A 163 -21.71 18.05 1.57
C ILE A 163 -22.54 19.12 2.30
N ARG A 164 -22.29 19.32 3.61
CA ARG A 164 -23.00 20.34 4.40
C ARG A 164 -22.90 21.71 3.77
N GLN A 165 -21.68 22.16 3.38
CA GLN A 165 -21.48 23.44 2.73
C GLN A 165 -22.20 23.53 1.40
N THR A 166 -22.18 22.46 0.60
CA THR A 166 -22.86 22.44 -0.72
C THR A 166 -24.37 22.58 -0.58
N VAL A 167 -24.98 21.88 0.40
CA VAL A 167 -26.41 21.98 0.68
C VAL A 167 -26.76 23.37 1.21
N THR A 168 -26.05 23.84 2.24
CA THR A 168 -26.40 25.08 2.93
C THR A 168 -26.16 26.32 2.09
N TRP A 169 -25.03 26.38 1.38
CA TRP A 169 -24.57 27.64 0.74
C TRP A 169 -24.83 27.67 -0.78
N ARG A 170 -24.91 26.48 -1.42
CA ARG A 170 -25.19 26.38 -2.86
C ARG A 170 -26.63 25.96 -3.17
N GLY A 171 -27.46 25.79 -2.14
CA GLY A 171 -28.89 25.47 -2.28
C GLY A 171 -29.17 24.14 -2.99
N LYS A 172 -28.22 23.19 -2.99
CA LYS A 172 -28.44 21.87 -3.61
C LYS A 172 -29.36 21.03 -2.72
N GLN A 173 -30.49 20.58 -3.26
CA GLN A 173 -31.53 19.84 -2.52
C GLN A 173 -31.56 18.35 -2.85
N TRP A 174 -30.86 17.93 -3.89
CA TRP A 174 -30.84 16.54 -4.35
C TRP A 174 -29.46 15.92 -4.13
N ALA A 175 -29.45 14.70 -3.60
CA ALA A 175 -28.27 13.88 -3.47
C ALA A 175 -28.46 12.55 -4.20
N LEU A 176 -27.50 12.18 -5.06
CA LEU A 176 -27.41 10.85 -5.65
C LEU A 176 -26.36 10.07 -4.87
N ASP A 177 -26.80 8.95 -4.26
CA ASP A 177 -25.90 7.96 -3.65
C ASP A 177 -25.67 6.82 -4.63
N ALA A 178 -24.41 6.53 -4.97
CA ALA A 178 -24.04 5.47 -5.89
C ALA A 178 -22.81 4.74 -5.39
N ASP A 179 -22.84 3.40 -5.43
CA ASP A 179 -21.73 2.52 -5.05
C ASP A 179 -21.42 1.52 -6.16
N ILE A 180 -20.13 1.23 -6.37
CA ILE A 180 -19.68 0.25 -7.36
C ILE A 180 -19.61 -1.10 -6.67
N ARG A 181 -20.49 -2.01 -7.04
CA ARG A 181 -20.52 -3.37 -6.52
C ARG A 181 -19.19 -4.09 -6.82
N SER A 182 -18.58 -4.68 -5.79
CA SER A 182 -17.34 -5.46 -5.90
C SER A 182 -16.20 -4.75 -6.63
N CYS A 183 -16.09 -3.42 -6.48
CA CYS A 183 -15.15 -2.59 -7.25
C CYS A 183 -13.74 -3.19 -7.33
N PHE A 184 -13.15 -3.59 -6.20
CA PHE A 184 -11.79 -4.12 -6.17
C PHE A 184 -11.67 -5.53 -6.79
N ASP A 185 -12.73 -6.32 -6.74
CA ASP A 185 -12.76 -7.67 -7.29
C ASP A 185 -12.96 -7.64 -8.81
N GLU A 186 -13.58 -6.58 -9.32
CA GLU A 186 -13.89 -6.41 -10.75
C GLU A 186 -12.85 -5.59 -11.52
N ILE A 187 -11.86 -4.98 -10.84
CA ILE A 187 -10.80 -4.24 -11.52
C ILE A 187 -9.95 -5.20 -12.37
N ASP A 188 -9.93 -4.98 -13.67
CA ASP A 188 -9.03 -5.69 -14.56
C ASP A 188 -7.57 -5.31 -14.30
N SER A 189 -6.73 -6.31 -14.02
CA SER A 189 -5.32 -6.09 -13.66
C SER A 189 -4.51 -5.46 -14.80
N HIS A 190 -4.86 -5.74 -16.07
CA HIS A 190 -4.19 -5.14 -17.21
C HIS A 190 -4.58 -3.66 -17.34
N ALA A 191 -5.87 -3.34 -17.26
CA ALA A 191 -6.35 -1.98 -17.28
C ALA A 191 -5.75 -1.14 -16.14
N LEU A 192 -5.64 -1.72 -14.92
CA LEU A 192 -4.97 -1.07 -13.80
C LEU A 192 -3.51 -0.73 -14.12
N VAL A 193 -2.76 -1.68 -14.67
CA VAL A 193 -1.36 -1.46 -15.03
C VAL A 193 -1.24 -0.38 -16.10
N VAL A 194 -2.10 -0.36 -17.11
CA VAL A 194 -2.13 0.70 -18.14
C VAL A 194 -2.34 2.08 -17.52
N GLN A 195 -3.24 2.22 -16.52
CA GLN A 195 -3.41 3.50 -15.81
C GLN A 195 -2.16 3.89 -15.01
N ILE A 196 -1.51 2.93 -14.36
CA ILE A 196 -0.25 3.17 -13.63
C ILE A 196 0.85 3.62 -14.61
N GLU A 197 0.94 3.03 -15.79
CA GLU A 197 1.94 3.36 -16.81
C GLU A 197 1.83 4.78 -17.36
N ARG A 198 0.70 5.45 -17.17
CA ARG A 198 0.58 6.88 -17.50
C ARG A 198 1.53 7.75 -16.69
N ARG A 199 1.84 7.36 -15.46
CA ARG A 199 2.72 8.11 -14.55
C ARG A 199 4.04 7.40 -14.26
N VAL A 200 4.11 6.08 -14.41
CA VAL A 200 5.25 5.24 -14.05
C VAL A 200 5.78 4.54 -15.28
N CYS A 201 7.04 4.80 -15.65
CA CYS A 201 7.74 4.07 -16.72
C CYS A 201 8.98 3.30 -16.21
N ASP A 202 9.17 3.22 -14.89
CA ASP A 202 10.18 2.37 -14.27
C ASP A 202 9.82 0.89 -14.44
N ARG A 203 10.55 0.18 -15.31
CA ARG A 203 10.30 -1.23 -15.63
C ARG A 203 10.41 -2.14 -14.41
N ARG A 204 11.31 -1.85 -13.46
CA ARG A 204 11.48 -2.65 -12.24
C ARG A 204 10.31 -2.43 -11.29
N MET A 205 9.82 -1.21 -11.15
CA MET A 205 8.63 -0.88 -10.38
C MET A 205 7.39 -1.56 -10.98
N LEU A 206 7.18 -1.46 -12.29
CA LEU A 206 6.07 -2.13 -12.97
C LEU A 206 6.12 -3.65 -12.85
N LYS A 207 7.34 -4.25 -12.91
CA LYS A 207 7.52 -5.68 -12.67
C LYS A 207 7.14 -6.08 -11.24
N LEU A 208 7.48 -5.25 -10.25
CA LEU A 208 7.11 -5.47 -8.86
C LEU A 208 5.58 -5.45 -8.67
N LEU A 209 4.91 -4.43 -9.20
CA LEU A 209 3.44 -4.29 -9.14
C LEU A 209 2.73 -5.47 -9.82
N ARG A 210 3.16 -5.83 -11.03
CA ARG A 210 2.63 -7.03 -11.73
C ARG A 210 2.92 -8.31 -10.96
N GLY A 211 4.02 -8.38 -10.23
CA GLY A 211 4.36 -9.50 -9.35
C GLY A 211 3.31 -9.70 -8.25
N TRP A 212 2.89 -8.64 -7.59
CA TRP A 212 1.84 -8.71 -6.57
C TRP A 212 0.48 -9.08 -7.17
N LEU A 213 0.11 -8.49 -8.30
CA LEU A 213 -1.15 -8.80 -8.98
C LEU A 213 -1.24 -10.28 -9.40
N ARG A 214 -0.08 -10.93 -9.65
CA ARG A 214 0.03 -12.35 -10.04
C ARG A 214 0.33 -13.31 -8.88
N ALA A 215 0.62 -12.80 -7.68
CA ALA A 215 1.07 -13.64 -6.57
C ALA A 215 0.04 -14.71 -6.18
N GLY A 216 -1.24 -14.45 -6.42
CA GLY A 216 -2.33 -15.38 -6.14
C GLY A 216 -2.64 -15.48 -4.66
N VAL A 217 -3.58 -16.37 -4.36
CA VAL A 217 -4.09 -16.62 -3.03
C VAL A 217 -3.89 -18.09 -2.68
N PHE A 218 -3.50 -18.34 -1.45
CA PHE A 218 -3.34 -19.66 -0.87
C PHE A 218 -4.44 -19.91 0.15
N GLU A 219 -5.22 -20.96 -0.06
CA GLU A 219 -6.31 -21.38 0.81
C GLU A 219 -6.12 -22.83 1.23
N GLY A 220 -5.95 -23.07 2.53
CA GLY A 220 -5.65 -24.41 3.04
C GLY A 220 -4.28 -24.93 2.57
N ARG A 221 -4.27 -26.16 2.00
CA ARG A 221 -3.06 -26.78 1.41
C ARG A 221 -2.90 -26.52 -0.07
N ASP A 222 -3.93 -25.95 -0.74
CA ASP A 222 -3.95 -25.77 -2.18
C ASP A 222 -3.86 -24.30 -2.60
N ARG A 223 -3.18 -24.07 -3.71
CA ARG A 223 -3.11 -22.76 -4.36
C ARG A 223 -4.38 -22.54 -5.15
N VAL A 224 -5.30 -21.74 -4.63
CA VAL A 224 -6.55 -21.42 -5.32
C VAL A 224 -6.26 -20.43 -6.46
N ARG A 225 -6.52 -20.86 -7.70
CA ARG A 225 -6.71 -19.97 -8.84
C ARG A 225 -8.19 -19.61 -8.93
N ASP A 226 -8.52 -18.40 -9.37
CA ASP A 226 -9.91 -18.06 -9.64
C ASP A 226 -10.44 -18.89 -10.83
N ARG A 227 -11.78 -18.86 -11.03
CA ARG A 227 -12.45 -19.62 -12.12
C ARG A 227 -12.02 -19.21 -13.53
N SER A 228 -11.31 -18.07 -13.68
CA SER A 228 -10.77 -17.57 -14.96
C SER A 228 -9.31 -17.96 -15.19
N GLY A 229 -8.70 -18.78 -14.30
CA GLY A 229 -7.30 -19.17 -14.42
C GLY A 229 -6.32 -18.08 -13.96
N HIS A 230 -6.82 -16.92 -13.56
CA HIS A 230 -6.04 -15.83 -12.97
C HIS A 230 -5.84 -16.08 -11.47
N PRO A 231 -4.73 -15.60 -10.87
CA PRO A 231 -4.57 -15.64 -9.43
C PRO A 231 -5.76 -14.88 -8.79
N ALA A 232 -6.41 -15.50 -7.80
CA ALA A 232 -7.56 -14.92 -7.14
C ALA A 232 -7.25 -13.49 -6.70
N ARG A 233 -8.07 -12.54 -7.16
CA ARG A 233 -7.84 -11.10 -7.05
C ARG A 233 -7.74 -10.65 -5.60
N LEU A 234 -6.99 -9.59 -5.37
CA LEU A 234 -6.76 -8.95 -4.07
C LEU A 234 -8.08 -8.42 -3.50
N ALA A 235 -8.79 -9.21 -2.70
CA ALA A 235 -9.87 -8.70 -1.90
C ALA A 235 -9.30 -7.95 -0.70
N ASN A 236 -9.41 -6.61 -0.74
CA ASN A 236 -9.24 -5.67 0.38
C ASN A 236 -8.13 -5.99 1.39
N THR A 237 -6.90 -5.73 1.06
CA THR A 237 -5.89 -5.41 2.07
C THR A 237 -6.16 -3.98 2.54
N ARG A 238 -6.87 -3.82 3.66
CA ARG A 238 -6.88 -2.54 4.38
C ARG A 238 -5.46 -2.28 4.88
N PHE A 239 -4.77 -1.38 4.21
CA PHE A 239 -3.72 -0.61 4.82
C PHE A 239 -4.42 0.53 5.56
N GLY A 240 -4.62 0.37 6.88
CA GLY A 240 -5.05 1.43 7.76
C GLY A 240 -3.96 2.47 7.96
#